data_3c77d5d231cd72cb9c71a54652cedbfa
#
_entry.id   3c77d5d231cd72cb9c71a54652cedbfa
#
_cell.length_a   1.000
_cell.length_b   1.000
_cell.length_c   1.000
_cell.angle_alpha   90.00
_cell.angle_beta   90.00
_cell.angle_gamma   90.00
#
_symmetry.space_group_name_H-M   'P 1'
#
loop_
_entity.id
_entity.type
_entity.pdbx_description
1 polymer ?
#
loop_
_entity_poly.entity_id
_entity_poly.type
_entity_poly.pdbx_seq_one_letter_code
_entity_poly.pdbx_strand_id
1 'polypeptide(L)'
;GDVYKRQILILGGTHFQIPAIKYAKSRGYHVITCDYLPDNPGHKLADEYYNISTTDKNAVLALARSLSVDGILCFASDPAAPTAAYVSEVLGLPGNTFDNICRFGEKHLWRQFLRENGFNVPKAIPYQRAEDIDVADWCFPVMVKPVDSSGSKGITKVTSALDLKSAFDYALSYSRLKIVLIEEFVERVGPQIGGDGFYGKDKLEFVCYGEQVVDERINGYVPCGMKFPALLSSSLEQRITHDIERAIRLSGLHDLSFNLEVMIDKAENIYLMEIGPRNGGNCIPEVIQYYTDVNLVAIAVEAALGNSVPVCPSNNTKCYAYYALHASKEGIYRGYELEKTFRFNIRNSYIFLKNGDKIGAFLGSNQTIGILLLEFDSRKEMDTFFDSPERYVSLYIE
;
A
#
# COMPACT_ATOMS: atom_id res chain seq x y z
N GLY A 1 -33.75 -24.99 7.79
CA GLY A 1 -32.39 -25.45 8.05
C GLY A 1 -31.46 -24.27 7.87
N ASP A 2 -30.54 -24.02 8.79
CA ASP A 2 -29.54 -22.96 8.66
C ASP A 2 -28.74 -23.20 7.37
N VAL A 3 -28.81 -22.24 6.45
CA VAL A 3 -27.98 -22.25 5.24
C VAL A 3 -26.55 -21.95 5.69
N TYR A 4 -25.61 -22.85 5.41
CA TYR A 4 -24.20 -22.63 5.67
C TYR A 4 -23.72 -21.34 5.01
N LYS A 5 -23.18 -20.44 5.80
CA LYS A 5 -22.55 -19.21 5.31
C LYS A 5 -21.04 -19.40 5.26
N ARG A 6 -20.43 -19.11 4.12
CA ARG A 6 -18.97 -19.11 4.01
C ARG A 6 -18.39 -18.06 4.96
N GLN A 7 -17.28 -18.42 5.60
CA GLN A 7 -16.62 -17.61 6.61
C GLN A 7 -15.32 -17.07 6.08
N ILE A 8 -15.11 -15.77 6.25
CA ILE A 8 -13.87 -15.12 5.88
C ILE A 8 -13.26 -14.40 7.09
N LEU A 9 -11.98 -14.67 7.34
CA LEU A 9 -11.19 -13.96 8.35
C LEU A 9 -10.43 -12.82 7.68
N ILE A 10 -10.75 -11.58 8.02
CA ILE A 10 -10.08 -10.38 7.54
C ILE A 10 -9.13 -9.87 8.61
N LEU A 11 -7.85 -9.74 8.27
CA LEU A 11 -6.81 -9.28 9.19
C LEU A 11 -6.80 -7.75 9.27
N GLY A 12 -7.16 -7.23 10.44
CA GLY A 12 -7.30 -5.80 10.71
C GLY A 12 -8.74 -5.31 10.63
N GLY A 13 -8.97 -4.11 11.14
CA GLY A 13 -10.29 -3.48 11.18
C GLY A 13 -10.23 -1.97 11.07
N THR A 14 -9.17 -1.41 10.50
CA THR A 14 -9.03 0.03 10.27
C THR A 14 -10.00 0.51 9.18
N HIS A 15 -10.05 1.81 8.96
CA HIS A 15 -10.79 2.40 7.85
C HIS A 15 -10.45 1.75 6.50
N PHE A 16 -9.21 1.29 6.30
CA PHE A 16 -8.78 0.70 5.04
C PHE A 16 -9.31 -0.72 4.80
N GLN A 17 -9.68 -1.47 5.84
CA GLN A 17 -10.32 -2.78 5.71
C GLN A 17 -11.84 -2.70 5.58
N ILE A 18 -12.47 -1.58 5.92
CA ILE A 18 -13.92 -1.41 5.87
C ILE A 18 -14.53 -1.75 4.50
N PRO A 19 -13.97 -1.33 3.36
CA PRO A 19 -14.51 -1.71 2.06
C PRO A 19 -14.60 -3.23 1.85
N ALA A 20 -13.57 -3.97 2.26
CA ALA A 20 -13.56 -5.44 2.18
C ALA A 20 -14.61 -6.08 3.10
N ILE A 21 -14.73 -5.57 4.33
CA ILE A 21 -15.74 -6.04 5.30
C ILE A 21 -17.15 -5.81 4.74
N LYS A 22 -17.44 -4.61 4.25
CA LYS A 22 -18.75 -4.26 3.67
C LYS A 22 -19.09 -5.11 2.45
N TYR A 23 -18.12 -5.30 1.55
CA TYR A 23 -18.34 -6.16 0.39
C TYR A 23 -18.66 -7.60 0.80
N ALA A 24 -17.86 -8.19 1.67
CA ALA A 24 -18.07 -9.56 2.14
C ALA A 24 -19.44 -9.72 2.82
N LYS A 25 -19.84 -8.75 3.63
CA LYS A 25 -21.19 -8.72 4.25
C LYS A 25 -22.29 -8.65 3.18
N SER A 26 -22.13 -7.83 2.16
CA SER A 26 -23.12 -7.68 1.06
C SER A 26 -23.31 -8.97 0.25
N ARG A 27 -22.27 -9.83 0.24
CA ARG A 27 -22.32 -11.17 -0.36
C ARG A 27 -22.97 -12.22 0.52
N GLY A 28 -23.32 -11.88 1.75
CA GLY A 28 -23.87 -12.80 2.74
C GLY A 28 -22.83 -13.68 3.44
N TYR A 29 -21.54 -13.36 3.30
CA TYR A 29 -20.47 -14.07 4.02
C TYR A 29 -20.49 -13.72 5.51
N HIS A 30 -20.08 -14.68 6.34
CA HIS A 30 -19.84 -14.45 7.75
C HIS A 30 -18.45 -13.86 7.93
N VAL A 31 -18.35 -12.62 8.36
CA VAL A 31 -17.12 -11.85 8.44
C VAL A 31 -16.56 -11.85 9.85
N ILE A 32 -15.32 -12.29 9.96
CA ILE A 32 -14.57 -12.32 11.22
C ILE A 32 -13.36 -11.40 11.05
N THR A 33 -13.11 -10.56 12.06
CA THR A 33 -11.91 -9.72 12.09
C THR A 33 -11.05 -10.03 13.30
N CYS A 34 -9.74 -9.84 13.17
CA CYS A 34 -8.82 -9.84 14.31
C CYS A 34 -7.81 -8.69 14.18
N ASP A 35 -7.46 -8.12 15.33
CA ASP A 35 -6.50 -7.03 15.49
C ASP A 35 -6.23 -6.85 16.97
N TYR A 36 -5.08 -6.31 17.35
CA TYR A 36 -4.78 -5.99 18.75
C TYR A 36 -5.40 -4.66 19.21
N LEU A 37 -5.97 -3.87 18.30
CA LEU A 37 -6.64 -2.59 18.56
C LEU A 37 -8.17 -2.78 18.50
N PRO A 38 -8.85 -2.98 19.66
CA PRO A 38 -10.27 -3.32 19.68
C PRO A 38 -11.19 -2.20 19.20
N ASP A 39 -10.72 -0.94 19.25
CA ASP A 39 -11.53 0.23 18.89
C ASP A 39 -11.49 0.57 17.40
N ASN A 40 -10.78 -0.20 16.60
CA ASN A 40 -10.77 0.00 15.14
C ASN A 40 -12.20 -0.11 14.57
N PRO A 41 -12.61 0.83 13.70
CA PRO A 41 -14.02 0.99 13.32
C PRO A 41 -14.58 -0.21 12.53
N GLY A 42 -13.75 -0.95 11.82
CA GLY A 42 -14.17 -2.10 11.02
C GLY A 42 -14.71 -3.26 11.87
N HIS A 43 -14.27 -3.41 13.11
CA HIS A 43 -14.71 -4.51 13.98
C HIS A 43 -16.22 -4.45 14.27
N LYS A 44 -16.80 -3.26 14.33
CA LYS A 44 -18.23 -3.07 14.56
C LYS A 44 -19.10 -3.49 13.37
N LEU A 45 -18.51 -3.57 12.19
CA LEU A 45 -19.20 -3.98 10.96
C LEU A 45 -19.08 -5.48 10.70
N ALA A 46 -18.10 -6.15 11.32
CA ALA A 46 -17.92 -7.60 11.25
C ALA A 46 -18.97 -8.34 12.09
N ASP A 47 -19.14 -9.63 11.82
CA ASP A 47 -20.01 -10.49 12.64
C ASP A 47 -19.33 -10.88 13.94
N GLU A 48 -18.01 -11.09 13.91
CA GLU A 48 -17.19 -11.43 15.07
C GLU A 48 -15.86 -10.68 15.04
N TYR A 49 -15.34 -10.37 16.23
CA TYR A 49 -14.02 -9.78 16.43
C TYR A 49 -13.25 -10.54 17.51
N TYR A 50 -11.95 -10.74 17.26
CA TYR A 50 -11.02 -11.35 18.21
C TYR A 50 -9.80 -10.45 18.41
N ASN A 51 -9.42 -10.24 19.69
CA ASN A 51 -8.24 -9.45 20.03
C ASN A 51 -6.97 -10.29 19.87
N ILE A 52 -6.49 -10.38 18.64
CA ILE A 52 -5.27 -11.12 18.27
C ILE A 52 -4.50 -10.25 17.28
N SER A 53 -3.21 -10.04 17.51
CA SER A 53 -2.37 -9.28 16.59
C SER A 53 -2.31 -9.95 15.22
N THR A 54 -2.45 -9.16 14.18
CA THR A 54 -2.34 -9.62 12.79
C THR A 54 -0.94 -10.13 12.42
N THR A 55 0.08 -9.84 13.23
CA THR A 55 1.46 -10.32 13.04
C THR A 55 1.78 -11.58 13.85
N ASP A 56 0.90 -12.01 14.73
CA ASP A 56 1.04 -13.27 15.45
C ASP A 56 0.45 -14.44 14.64
N LYS A 57 1.26 -14.94 13.70
CA LYS A 57 0.84 -15.98 12.76
C LYS A 57 0.35 -17.27 13.44
N ASN A 58 0.91 -17.63 14.60
CA ASN A 58 0.52 -18.85 15.32
C ASN A 58 -0.84 -18.67 16.01
N ALA A 59 -1.09 -17.52 16.64
CA ALA A 59 -2.37 -17.22 17.24
C ALA A 59 -3.48 -17.08 16.20
N VAL A 60 -3.19 -16.42 15.06
CA VAL A 60 -4.14 -16.32 13.94
C VAL A 60 -4.44 -17.70 13.34
N LEU A 61 -3.43 -18.56 13.18
CA LEU A 61 -3.62 -19.95 12.73
C LEU A 61 -4.55 -20.72 13.66
N ALA A 62 -4.32 -20.64 14.97
CA ALA A 62 -5.17 -21.30 15.96
C ALA A 62 -6.62 -20.81 15.90
N LEU A 63 -6.83 -19.50 15.76
CA LEU A 63 -8.16 -18.89 15.58
C LEU A 63 -8.84 -19.42 14.30
N ALA A 64 -8.17 -19.31 13.16
CA ALA A 64 -8.71 -19.71 11.86
C ALA A 64 -9.10 -21.21 11.85
N ARG A 65 -8.26 -22.05 12.45
CA ARG A 65 -8.53 -23.49 12.59
C ARG A 65 -9.75 -23.75 13.48
N SER A 66 -9.84 -23.09 14.63
CA SER A 66 -10.96 -23.29 15.59
C SER A 66 -12.30 -22.87 15.00
N LEU A 67 -12.32 -21.86 14.15
CA LEU A 67 -13.53 -21.34 13.50
C LEU A 67 -13.83 -22.03 12.16
N SER A 68 -12.90 -22.84 11.65
CA SER A 68 -13.04 -23.51 10.34
C SER A 68 -13.35 -22.52 9.23
N VAL A 69 -12.57 -21.45 9.14
CA VAL A 69 -12.77 -20.40 8.12
C VAL A 69 -12.53 -20.94 6.70
N ASP A 70 -13.27 -20.42 5.73
CA ASP A 70 -13.16 -20.81 4.33
C ASP A 70 -12.09 -20.01 3.57
N GLY A 71 -11.69 -18.88 4.12
CA GLY A 71 -10.65 -18.01 3.57
C GLY A 71 -10.11 -17.02 4.57
N ILE A 72 -8.93 -16.52 4.27
CA ILE A 72 -8.26 -15.45 5.04
C ILE A 72 -7.80 -14.36 4.09
N LEU A 73 -8.01 -13.12 4.46
CA LEU A 73 -7.71 -11.95 3.64
C LEU A 73 -6.80 -10.96 4.38
N CYS A 74 -5.70 -10.61 3.74
CA CYS A 74 -4.92 -9.41 4.02
C CYS A 74 -5.32 -8.34 3.00
N PHE A 75 -5.90 -7.24 3.47
CA PHE A 75 -6.33 -6.11 2.63
C PHE A 75 -5.69 -4.81 3.13
N ALA A 76 -4.94 -4.13 2.26
CA ALA A 76 -4.30 -2.85 2.56
C ALA A 76 -3.40 -2.84 3.82
N SER A 77 -2.73 -3.96 4.13
CA SER A 77 -1.91 -4.11 5.33
C SER A 77 -0.68 -4.98 5.08
N ASP A 78 0.49 -4.37 4.88
CA ASP A 78 1.76 -5.13 4.69
C ASP A 78 2.08 -6.06 5.86
N PRO A 79 1.95 -5.64 7.13
CA PRO A 79 2.30 -6.50 8.26
C PRO A 79 1.49 -7.80 8.33
N ALA A 80 0.27 -7.78 7.82
CA ALA A 80 -0.64 -8.93 7.86
C ALA A 80 -0.42 -9.94 6.71
N ALA A 81 0.26 -9.54 5.63
CA ALA A 81 0.42 -10.38 4.45
C ALA A 81 1.14 -11.71 4.74
N PRO A 82 2.28 -11.75 5.47
CA PRO A 82 2.93 -13.01 5.83
C PRO A 82 2.03 -13.92 6.68
N THR A 83 1.26 -13.35 7.60
CA THR A 83 0.33 -14.11 8.45
C THR A 83 -0.78 -14.76 7.62
N ALA A 84 -1.40 -14.01 6.71
CA ALA A 84 -2.43 -14.55 5.84
C ALA A 84 -1.90 -15.70 4.96
N ALA A 85 -0.70 -15.56 4.41
CA ALA A 85 -0.06 -16.58 3.62
C ALA A 85 0.26 -17.84 4.44
N TYR A 86 0.83 -17.67 5.64
CA TYR A 86 1.14 -18.78 6.54
C TYR A 86 -0.11 -19.60 6.89
N VAL A 87 -1.19 -18.92 7.28
CA VAL A 87 -2.43 -19.57 7.67
C VAL A 87 -3.09 -20.29 6.48
N SER A 88 -3.16 -19.65 5.31
CA SER A 88 -3.73 -20.28 4.12
C SER A 88 -2.94 -21.50 3.68
N GLU A 89 -1.60 -21.44 3.72
CA GLU A 89 -0.74 -22.56 3.37
C GLU A 89 -0.92 -23.74 4.32
N VAL A 90 -0.89 -23.51 5.62
CA VAL A 90 -1.04 -24.60 6.64
C VAL A 90 -2.42 -25.23 6.59
N LEU A 91 -3.48 -24.44 6.38
CA LEU A 91 -4.86 -24.94 6.37
C LEU A 91 -5.36 -25.38 4.98
N GLY A 92 -4.53 -25.25 3.94
CA GLY A 92 -4.93 -25.58 2.58
C GLY A 92 -6.03 -24.67 2.01
N LEU A 93 -6.09 -23.41 2.46
CA LEU A 93 -7.03 -22.41 1.97
C LEU A 93 -6.49 -21.76 0.68
N PRO A 94 -7.35 -21.10 -0.12
CA PRO A 94 -6.88 -20.32 -1.25
C PRO A 94 -5.85 -19.28 -0.82
N GLY A 95 -4.74 -19.18 -1.56
CA GLY A 95 -3.65 -18.25 -1.26
C GLY A 95 -2.31 -18.70 -1.80
N ASN A 96 -1.30 -17.94 -1.47
CA ASN A 96 0.09 -18.18 -1.88
C ASN A 96 0.92 -18.68 -0.70
N THR A 97 2.11 -19.25 -0.97
CA THR A 97 3.00 -19.73 0.08
C THR A 97 3.58 -18.59 0.91
N PHE A 98 3.87 -18.88 2.17
CA PHE A 98 4.49 -17.93 3.09
C PHE A 98 5.81 -17.36 2.54
N ASP A 99 6.70 -18.24 2.06
CA ASP A 99 8.01 -17.84 1.54
C ASP A 99 7.90 -16.93 0.31
N ASN A 100 6.98 -17.23 -0.61
CA ASN A 100 6.77 -16.39 -1.79
C ASN A 100 6.22 -15.01 -1.43
N ILE A 101 5.30 -14.94 -0.47
CA ILE A 101 4.76 -13.64 0.01
C ILE A 101 5.83 -12.83 0.75
N CYS A 102 6.63 -13.44 1.61
CA CYS A 102 7.74 -12.76 2.29
C CYS A 102 8.75 -12.18 1.30
N ARG A 103 9.06 -12.91 0.23
CA ARG A 103 9.98 -12.44 -0.82
C ARG A 103 9.52 -11.13 -1.46
N PHE A 104 8.23 -10.93 -1.63
CA PHE A 104 7.65 -9.69 -2.13
C PHE A 104 7.52 -8.60 -1.06
N GLY A 105 7.20 -8.98 0.17
CA GLY A 105 6.94 -8.04 1.27
C GLY A 105 8.20 -7.48 1.93
N GLU A 106 9.32 -8.18 1.84
CA GLU A 106 10.57 -7.77 2.47
C GLU A 106 11.54 -7.17 1.44
N LYS A 107 11.91 -5.90 1.62
CA LYS A 107 12.67 -5.14 0.61
C LYS A 107 13.99 -5.80 0.19
N HIS A 108 14.74 -6.37 1.11
CA HIS A 108 16.02 -7.01 0.80
C HIS A 108 15.85 -8.31 0.00
N LEU A 109 14.81 -9.09 0.30
CA LEU A 109 14.48 -10.31 -0.46
C LEU A 109 13.96 -9.96 -1.86
N TRP A 110 13.18 -8.90 -1.96
CA TRP A 110 12.71 -8.38 -3.24
C TRP A 110 13.86 -7.92 -4.13
N ARG A 111 14.83 -7.17 -3.59
CA ARG A 111 16.04 -6.75 -4.32
C ARG A 111 16.88 -7.94 -4.79
N GLN A 112 17.03 -8.96 -3.95
CA GLN A 112 17.74 -10.18 -4.30
C GLN A 112 17.04 -10.91 -5.45
N PHE A 113 15.72 -11.10 -5.35
CA PHE A 113 14.92 -11.73 -6.41
C PHE A 113 15.05 -11.00 -7.75
N LEU A 114 14.97 -9.69 -7.75
CA LEU A 114 15.12 -8.88 -8.97
C LEU A 114 16.51 -9.06 -9.60
N ARG A 115 17.54 -9.05 -8.79
CA ARG A 115 18.93 -9.23 -9.25
C ARG A 115 19.14 -10.60 -9.87
N GLU A 116 18.69 -11.64 -9.20
CA GLU A 116 18.82 -13.05 -9.65
C GLU A 116 18.05 -13.32 -10.96
N ASN A 117 17.02 -12.54 -11.24
CA ASN A 117 16.19 -12.71 -12.45
C ASN A 117 16.45 -11.68 -13.55
N GLY A 118 17.54 -10.88 -13.42
CA GLY A 118 17.99 -9.99 -14.49
C GLY A 118 17.15 -8.72 -14.68
N PHE A 119 16.45 -8.26 -13.64
CA PHE A 119 15.78 -6.96 -13.62
C PHE A 119 16.77 -5.84 -13.26
N ASN A 120 16.47 -4.61 -13.67
CA ASN A 120 17.16 -3.45 -13.12
C ASN A 120 16.90 -3.35 -11.63
N VAL A 121 17.95 -3.20 -10.85
CA VAL A 121 17.88 -3.10 -9.40
C VAL A 121 19.03 -2.22 -8.90
N PRO A 122 18.79 -1.28 -7.99
CA PRO A 122 19.88 -0.54 -7.36
C PRO A 122 20.73 -1.48 -6.51
N LYS A 123 22.02 -1.16 -6.34
CA LYS A 123 22.84 -1.84 -5.32
C LYS A 123 22.14 -1.69 -3.98
N ALA A 124 21.91 -2.79 -3.29
CA ALA A 124 21.20 -2.83 -2.02
C ALA A 124 21.77 -3.95 -1.15
N ILE A 125 22.14 -3.61 0.09
CA ILE A 125 22.73 -4.55 1.03
C ILE A 125 22.02 -4.43 2.38
N PRO A 126 21.51 -5.54 2.95
CA PRO A 126 20.92 -5.54 4.28
C PRO A 126 21.98 -5.61 5.36
N TYR A 127 21.76 -4.89 6.47
CA TYR A 127 22.62 -4.88 7.65
C TYR A 127 21.80 -5.02 8.92
N GLN A 128 22.34 -5.71 9.91
CA GLN A 128 21.76 -5.80 11.26
C GLN A 128 22.40 -4.80 12.24
N ARG A 129 23.62 -4.35 11.94
CA ARG A 129 24.39 -3.43 12.78
C ARG A 129 25.04 -2.35 11.92
N ALA A 130 25.03 -1.11 12.39
CA ALA A 130 25.67 0.00 11.70
C ALA A 130 27.19 -0.17 11.55
N GLU A 131 27.82 -0.85 12.50
CA GLU A 131 29.27 -1.09 12.54
C GLU A 131 29.74 -2.03 11.41
N ASP A 132 28.85 -2.81 10.83
CA ASP A 132 29.16 -3.73 9.72
C ASP A 132 29.20 -3.03 8.36
N ILE A 133 28.84 -1.74 8.30
CA ILE A 133 28.80 -0.97 7.06
C ILE A 133 30.20 -0.44 6.75
N ASP A 134 30.79 -0.89 5.64
CA ASP A 134 31.96 -0.22 5.09
C ASP A 134 31.52 0.95 4.22
N VAL A 135 31.76 2.17 4.69
CA VAL A 135 31.39 3.41 4.00
C VAL A 135 32.05 3.52 2.62
N ALA A 136 33.22 2.90 2.43
CA ALA A 136 33.92 2.90 1.15
C ALA A 136 33.16 2.15 0.04
N ASP A 137 32.25 1.26 0.41
CA ASP A 137 31.40 0.52 -0.55
C ASP A 137 30.30 1.38 -1.16
N TRP A 138 30.08 2.60 -0.68
CA TRP A 138 28.93 3.41 -1.02
C TRP A 138 29.27 4.76 -1.64
N CYS A 139 28.58 5.09 -2.72
CA CYS A 139 28.54 6.43 -3.30
C CYS A 139 27.28 7.15 -2.82
N PHE A 140 27.47 8.26 -2.10
CA PHE A 140 26.35 9.06 -1.63
C PHE A 140 25.76 9.92 -2.75
N PRO A 141 24.42 10.18 -2.75
CA PRO A 141 23.48 9.81 -1.70
C PRO A 141 23.08 8.33 -1.72
N VAL A 142 22.69 7.82 -0.55
CA VAL A 142 22.10 6.49 -0.39
C VAL A 142 20.75 6.59 0.29
N MET A 143 19.91 5.58 0.11
CA MET A 143 18.67 5.41 0.86
C MET A 143 18.89 4.43 2.01
N VAL A 144 18.39 4.77 3.19
CA VAL A 144 18.42 3.93 4.38
C VAL A 144 16.97 3.60 4.74
N LYS A 145 16.63 2.32 4.76
CA LYS A 145 15.24 1.84 4.88
C LYS A 145 15.13 0.66 5.83
N PRO A 146 14.08 0.56 6.65
CA PRO A 146 13.73 -0.72 7.26
C PRO A 146 13.25 -1.70 6.17
N VAL A 147 13.57 -2.99 6.29
CA VAL A 147 13.22 -3.99 5.25
C VAL A 147 11.73 -4.34 5.24
N ASP A 148 11.04 -4.17 6.36
CA ASP A 148 9.69 -4.70 6.64
C ASP A 148 8.69 -3.65 7.16
N SER A 149 8.98 -2.38 6.98
CA SER A 149 8.07 -1.28 7.32
C SER A 149 7.34 -0.75 6.09
N SER A 150 6.12 -0.28 6.29
CA SER A 150 5.26 0.32 5.28
C SER A 150 5.00 1.81 5.57
N GLY A 151 4.41 2.50 4.59
CA GLY A 151 4.03 3.91 4.73
C GLY A 151 5.20 4.86 4.89
N SER A 152 6.33 4.55 4.27
CA SER A 152 7.55 5.35 4.25
C SER A 152 8.17 5.64 5.63
N LYS A 153 7.76 4.90 6.66
CA LYS A 153 8.31 5.05 8.01
C LYS A 153 9.75 4.56 8.08
N GLY A 154 10.61 5.34 8.72
CA GLY A 154 12.02 4.97 8.90
C GLY A 154 12.91 5.15 7.68
N ILE A 155 12.42 5.76 6.60
CA ILE A 155 13.17 5.99 5.36
C ILE A 155 13.91 7.33 5.43
N THR A 156 15.20 7.32 5.10
CA THR A 156 16.04 8.52 5.03
C THR A 156 16.93 8.50 3.80
N LYS A 157 16.99 9.62 3.08
CA LYS A 157 18.04 9.88 2.09
C LYS A 157 19.25 10.46 2.80
N VAL A 158 20.37 9.78 2.71
CA VAL A 158 21.61 10.15 3.38
C VAL A 158 22.62 10.66 2.35
N THR A 159 23.04 11.90 2.51
CA THR A 159 23.97 12.58 1.58
C THR A 159 25.42 12.57 2.06
N SER A 160 25.65 12.21 3.32
CA SER A 160 26.98 12.19 3.96
C SER A 160 27.15 10.97 4.85
N ALA A 161 28.33 10.40 4.86
CA ALA A 161 28.68 9.30 5.77
C ALA A 161 28.47 9.65 7.26
N LEU A 162 28.56 10.94 7.62
CA LEU A 162 28.36 11.40 8.99
C LEU A 162 26.94 11.16 9.51
N ASP A 163 25.97 11.17 8.63
CA ASP A 163 24.55 11.00 8.98
C ASP A 163 24.08 9.54 8.90
N LEU A 164 24.96 8.63 8.43
CA LEU A 164 24.58 7.25 8.15
C LEU A 164 24.13 6.51 9.41
N LYS A 165 24.84 6.68 10.53
CA LYS A 165 24.52 5.97 11.78
C LYS A 165 23.14 6.41 12.34
N SER A 166 22.85 7.69 12.37
CA SER A 166 21.56 8.20 12.86
C SER A 166 20.39 7.73 11.97
N ALA A 167 20.59 7.73 10.66
CA ALA A 167 19.62 7.19 9.72
C ALA A 167 19.40 5.69 9.88
N PHE A 168 20.48 4.94 10.14
CA PHE A 168 20.42 3.51 10.43
C PHE A 168 19.62 3.23 11.70
N ASP A 169 19.92 3.91 12.79
CA ASP A 169 19.21 3.74 14.06
C ASP A 169 17.73 4.09 13.94
N TYR A 170 17.40 5.14 13.18
CA TYR A 170 16.02 5.52 12.86
C TYR A 170 15.31 4.41 12.08
N ALA A 171 15.90 3.90 11.00
CA ALA A 171 15.34 2.79 10.24
C ALA A 171 15.17 1.52 11.08
N LEU A 172 16.18 1.19 11.91
CA LEU A 172 16.15 0.02 12.78
C LEU A 172 14.99 0.06 13.79
N SER A 173 14.63 1.25 14.27
CA SER A 173 13.51 1.46 15.19
C SER A 173 12.16 1.06 14.60
N TYR A 174 12.02 1.11 13.27
CA TYR A 174 10.82 0.73 12.53
C TYR A 174 10.85 -0.68 11.96
N SER A 175 11.98 -1.38 12.05
CA SER A 175 12.08 -2.76 11.56
C SER A 175 11.71 -3.77 12.64
N ARG A 176 10.73 -4.62 12.37
CA ARG A 176 10.39 -5.77 13.24
C ARG A 176 11.45 -6.85 13.16
N LEU A 177 11.99 -7.11 11.98
CA LEU A 177 13.06 -8.09 11.75
C LEU A 177 14.43 -7.61 12.21
N LYS A 178 14.55 -6.32 12.59
CA LYS A 178 15.82 -5.70 12.98
C LYS A 178 16.89 -5.77 11.88
N ILE A 179 16.42 -5.50 10.65
CA ILE A 179 17.27 -5.44 9.45
C ILE A 179 17.02 -4.09 8.75
N VAL A 180 18.10 -3.43 8.38
CA VAL A 180 18.10 -2.16 7.66
C VAL A 180 18.74 -2.37 6.29
N LEU A 181 18.09 -1.86 5.25
CA LEU A 181 18.62 -1.86 3.89
C LEU A 181 19.31 -0.54 3.59
N ILE A 182 20.58 -0.61 3.16
CA ILE A 182 21.27 0.51 2.52
C ILE A 182 21.17 0.28 1.02
N GLU A 183 20.75 1.31 0.28
CA GLU A 183 20.45 1.21 -1.14
C GLU A 183 20.98 2.43 -1.90
N GLU A 184 21.55 2.21 -3.07
CA GLU A 184 21.87 3.32 -3.98
C GLU A 184 20.63 4.15 -4.29
N PHE A 185 20.82 5.46 -4.33
CA PHE A 185 19.75 6.37 -4.71
C PHE A 185 19.47 6.29 -6.22
N VAL A 186 18.26 5.91 -6.58
CA VAL A 186 17.80 5.95 -7.98
C VAL A 186 17.31 7.36 -8.31
N GLU A 187 18.00 8.04 -9.22
CA GLU A 187 17.59 9.36 -9.70
C GLU A 187 16.49 9.19 -10.75
N ARG A 188 15.25 9.30 -10.31
CA ARG A 188 14.08 9.18 -11.18
C ARG A 188 13.82 10.44 -12.00
N VAL A 189 13.21 10.25 -13.16
CA VAL A 189 12.63 11.31 -13.98
C VAL A 189 11.11 11.28 -13.82
N GLY A 190 10.51 12.42 -13.49
CA GLY A 190 9.08 12.52 -13.24
C GLY A 190 8.64 11.91 -11.89
N PRO A 191 7.34 11.76 -11.68
CA PRO A 191 6.80 11.21 -10.44
C PRO A 191 7.08 9.70 -10.32
N GLN A 192 7.10 9.18 -9.08
CA GLN A 192 7.05 7.75 -8.86
C GLN A 192 5.69 7.21 -9.32
N ILE A 193 5.72 6.13 -10.08
CA ILE A 193 4.50 5.46 -10.53
C ILE A 193 4.04 4.49 -9.46
N GLY A 194 2.76 4.54 -9.15
CA GLY A 194 2.11 3.65 -8.23
C GLY A 194 0.84 3.07 -8.83
N GLY A 195 0.08 2.36 -8.02
CA GLY A 195 -1.19 1.79 -8.41
C GLY A 195 -1.42 0.39 -7.88
N ASP A 196 -2.49 -0.22 -8.32
CA ASP A 196 -2.89 -1.58 -7.95
C ASP A 196 -3.17 -2.41 -9.19
N GLY A 197 -3.04 -3.72 -9.03
CA GLY A 197 -3.39 -4.69 -10.06
C GLY A 197 -3.85 -6.02 -9.50
N PHE A 198 -4.17 -6.92 -10.41
CA PHE A 198 -4.51 -8.29 -10.11
C PHE A 198 -3.86 -9.24 -11.13
N TYR A 199 -3.10 -10.19 -10.62
CA TYR A 199 -2.55 -11.29 -11.38
C TYR A 199 -3.37 -12.54 -11.10
N GLY A 200 -3.95 -13.12 -12.16
CA GLY A 200 -4.77 -14.33 -12.05
C GLY A 200 -3.94 -15.60 -11.87
N LYS A 201 -4.39 -16.69 -12.45
CA LYS A 201 -3.69 -17.98 -12.32
C LYS A 201 -2.34 -17.99 -13.03
N ASP A 202 -2.27 -17.42 -14.22
CA ASP A 202 -1.13 -17.53 -15.12
C ASP A 202 -0.81 -16.26 -15.92
N LYS A 203 -1.58 -15.18 -15.72
CA LYS A 203 -1.40 -13.93 -16.44
C LYS A 203 -1.82 -12.73 -15.61
N LEU A 204 -1.28 -11.57 -15.96
CA LEU A 204 -1.76 -10.29 -15.47
C LEU A 204 -3.13 -9.97 -16.07
N GLU A 205 -4.15 -9.88 -15.24
CA GLU A 205 -5.51 -9.60 -15.67
C GLU A 205 -5.86 -8.12 -15.67
N PHE A 206 -5.24 -7.37 -14.75
CA PHE A 206 -5.50 -5.94 -14.60
C PHE A 206 -4.35 -5.25 -13.91
N VAL A 207 -4.05 -4.03 -14.34
CA VAL A 207 -3.21 -3.06 -13.64
C VAL A 207 -3.64 -1.64 -14.00
N CYS A 208 -3.64 -0.76 -13.02
CA CYS A 208 -3.93 0.65 -13.20
C CYS A 208 -2.81 1.49 -12.59
N TYR A 209 -2.22 2.36 -13.41
CA TYR A 209 -1.08 3.19 -13.03
C TYR A 209 -1.53 4.60 -12.67
N GLY A 210 -1.03 5.09 -11.54
CA GLY A 210 -1.16 6.46 -11.09
C GLY A 210 0.20 7.09 -10.82
N GLU A 211 0.21 8.39 -10.65
CA GLU A 211 1.39 9.16 -10.26
C GLU A 211 1.30 9.54 -8.79
N GLN A 212 2.29 9.14 -8.01
CA GLN A 212 2.39 9.55 -6.60
C GLN A 212 2.67 11.04 -6.49
N VAL A 213 2.03 11.67 -5.52
CA VAL A 213 2.27 13.06 -5.12
C VAL A 213 2.84 13.08 -3.72
N VAL A 214 3.88 13.88 -3.53
CA VAL A 214 4.50 14.12 -2.22
C VAL A 214 4.47 15.61 -1.89
N ASP A 215 4.50 15.95 -0.63
CA ASP A 215 4.66 17.33 -0.17
C ASP A 215 6.14 17.58 0.14
N GLU A 216 6.88 18.07 -0.86
CA GLU A 216 8.32 18.34 -0.76
C GLU A 216 8.69 19.32 0.36
N ARG A 217 7.74 20.15 0.78
CA ARG A 217 7.94 21.13 1.88
C ARG A 217 8.06 20.44 3.24
N ILE A 218 7.51 19.22 3.37
CA ILE A 218 7.47 18.46 4.62
C ILE A 218 8.34 17.21 4.51
N ASN A 219 8.01 16.32 3.59
CA ASN A 219 8.74 15.07 3.37
C ASN A 219 8.48 14.53 1.96
N GLY A 220 9.51 14.56 1.10
CA GLY A 220 9.45 14.09 -0.29
C GLY A 220 9.34 12.56 -0.45
N TYR A 221 9.25 11.80 0.64
CA TYR A 221 9.17 10.34 0.60
C TYR A 221 7.83 9.76 1.10
N VAL A 222 6.98 10.60 1.68
CA VAL A 222 5.65 10.18 2.14
C VAL A 222 4.61 10.61 1.12
N PRO A 223 3.94 9.68 0.42
CA PRO A 223 2.89 10.05 -0.52
C PRO A 223 1.71 10.74 0.20
N CYS A 224 1.35 11.92 -0.28
CA CYS A 224 0.17 12.64 0.15
C CYS A 224 -0.97 12.59 -0.87
N GLY A 225 -0.75 11.94 -2.00
CA GLY A 225 -1.75 11.78 -3.04
C GLY A 225 -1.31 10.81 -4.13
N MET A 226 -2.27 10.44 -4.98
CA MET A 226 -2.00 9.71 -6.21
C MET A 226 -3.01 10.14 -7.27
N LYS A 227 -2.50 10.48 -8.45
CA LYS A 227 -3.28 10.96 -9.59
C LYS A 227 -3.46 9.84 -10.61
N PHE A 228 -4.67 9.59 -11.04
CA PHE A 228 -5.02 8.63 -12.08
C PHE A 228 -5.67 9.32 -13.29
N PRO A 229 -5.29 8.94 -14.52
CA PRO A 229 -4.21 8.00 -14.88
C PRO A 229 -2.82 8.62 -14.76
N ALA A 230 -1.79 7.76 -14.71
CA ALA A 230 -0.43 8.19 -14.92
C ALA A 230 -0.22 8.61 -16.38
N LEU A 231 0.62 9.63 -16.61
CA LEU A 231 1.04 10.05 -17.96
C LEU A 231 2.26 9.25 -18.40
N LEU A 232 2.01 8.12 -19.04
CA LEU A 232 3.02 7.24 -19.60
C LEU A 232 2.85 7.13 -21.10
N SER A 233 3.98 7.08 -21.85
CA SER A 233 3.90 6.67 -23.24
C SER A 233 3.42 5.22 -23.35
N SER A 234 2.72 4.88 -24.43
CA SER A 234 2.24 3.51 -24.63
C SER A 234 3.37 2.49 -24.58
N SER A 235 4.55 2.82 -25.14
CA SER A 235 5.73 1.96 -25.11
C SER A 235 6.24 1.72 -23.70
N LEU A 236 6.34 2.77 -22.87
CA LEU A 236 6.81 2.67 -21.50
C LEU A 236 5.83 1.90 -20.62
N GLU A 237 4.53 2.18 -20.76
CA GLU A 237 3.48 1.44 -20.06
C GLU A 237 3.52 -0.06 -20.37
N GLN A 238 3.66 -0.44 -21.64
CA GLN A 238 3.80 -1.84 -22.05
C GLN A 238 5.03 -2.51 -21.44
N ARG A 239 6.17 -1.81 -21.39
CA ARG A 239 7.40 -2.33 -20.78
C ARG A 239 7.25 -2.53 -19.28
N ILE A 240 6.65 -1.58 -18.57
CA ILE A 240 6.36 -1.69 -17.13
C ILE A 240 5.44 -2.89 -16.89
N THR A 241 4.35 -2.99 -17.65
CA THR A 241 3.38 -4.09 -17.56
C THR A 241 4.04 -5.46 -17.79
N HIS A 242 4.89 -5.56 -18.81
CA HIS A 242 5.66 -6.77 -19.10
C HIS A 242 6.58 -7.16 -17.94
N ASP A 243 7.30 -6.20 -17.37
CA ASP A 243 8.21 -6.47 -16.25
C ASP A 243 7.47 -6.91 -15.00
N ILE A 244 6.31 -6.29 -14.68
CA ILE A 244 5.47 -6.70 -13.56
C ILE A 244 4.96 -8.11 -13.75
N GLU A 245 4.38 -8.41 -14.91
CA GLU A 245 3.86 -9.76 -15.23
C GLU A 245 4.95 -10.81 -15.15
N ARG A 246 6.13 -10.52 -15.71
CA ARG A 246 7.29 -11.41 -15.68
C ARG A 246 7.76 -11.65 -14.25
N ALA A 247 7.84 -10.61 -13.42
CA ALA A 247 8.27 -10.73 -12.02
C ALA A 247 7.31 -11.61 -11.22
N ILE A 248 5.99 -11.40 -11.34
CA ILE A 248 5.00 -12.18 -10.60
C ILE A 248 5.01 -13.64 -11.10
N ARG A 249 5.04 -13.86 -12.40
CA ARG A 249 5.11 -15.22 -12.98
C ARG A 249 6.34 -15.98 -12.49
N LEU A 250 7.52 -15.36 -12.50
CA LEU A 250 8.78 -16.01 -12.05
C LEU A 250 8.78 -16.34 -10.57
N SER A 251 7.99 -15.62 -9.77
CA SER A 251 7.87 -15.88 -8.34
C SER A 251 6.97 -17.06 -8.00
N GLY A 252 6.14 -17.50 -8.94
CA GLY A 252 5.14 -18.55 -8.72
C GLY A 252 3.88 -18.10 -7.99
N LEU A 253 3.69 -16.80 -7.79
CA LEU A 253 2.46 -16.23 -7.21
C LEU A 253 1.30 -16.29 -8.20
N HIS A 254 0.10 -16.48 -7.68
CA HIS A 254 -1.14 -16.56 -8.46
C HIS A 254 -2.32 -15.99 -7.66
N ASP A 255 -3.40 -15.62 -8.35
CA ASP A 255 -4.61 -15.03 -7.75
C ASP A 255 -4.25 -13.91 -6.76
N LEU A 256 -3.33 -13.05 -7.20
CA LEU A 256 -2.67 -12.04 -6.37
C LEU A 256 -3.20 -10.65 -6.67
N SER A 257 -3.84 -10.03 -5.67
CA SER A 257 -3.97 -8.56 -5.63
C SER A 257 -2.65 -7.96 -5.20
N PHE A 258 -2.21 -6.92 -5.89
CA PHE A 258 -0.93 -6.29 -5.58
C PHE A 258 -0.98 -4.76 -5.70
N ASN A 259 -0.17 -4.10 -4.89
CA ASN A 259 0.17 -2.69 -5.01
C ASN A 259 1.58 -2.57 -5.59
N LEU A 260 1.85 -1.51 -6.34
CA LEU A 260 3.15 -1.35 -7.01
C LEU A 260 3.77 0.02 -6.79
N GLU A 261 5.09 0.05 -6.83
CA GLU A 261 5.89 1.27 -6.91
C GLU A 261 6.99 1.08 -7.95
N VAL A 262 7.02 1.98 -8.93
CA VAL A 262 7.95 1.92 -10.06
C VAL A 262 8.66 3.27 -10.22
N MET A 263 9.97 3.24 -10.36
CA MET A 263 10.77 4.41 -10.72
C MET A 263 11.34 4.24 -12.13
N ILE A 264 11.49 5.35 -12.83
CA ILE A 264 12.03 5.42 -14.18
C ILE A 264 13.16 6.45 -14.18
N ASP A 265 14.34 6.07 -14.66
CA ASP A 265 15.48 6.98 -14.77
C ASP A 265 15.56 7.69 -16.13
N LYS A 266 16.57 8.55 -16.31
CA LYS A 266 16.79 9.31 -17.56
C LYS A 266 17.00 8.43 -18.79
N ALA A 267 17.50 7.22 -18.62
CA ALA A 267 17.72 6.25 -19.69
C ALA A 267 16.48 5.38 -19.95
N GLU A 268 15.35 5.71 -19.32
CA GLU A 268 14.12 4.90 -19.34
C GLU A 268 14.32 3.48 -18.80
N ASN A 269 15.28 3.27 -17.91
CA ASN A 269 15.35 2.04 -17.14
C ASN A 269 14.21 1.99 -16.12
N ILE A 270 13.57 0.84 -16.07
CA ILE A 270 12.45 0.58 -15.16
C ILE A 270 12.99 -0.11 -13.92
N TYR A 271 12.65 0.45 -12.75
CA TYR A 271 12.97 -0.13 -11.45
C TYR A 271 11.67 -0.49 -10.73
N LEU A 272 11.41 -1.78 -10.57
CA LEU A 272 10.30 -2.28 -9.76
C LEU A 272 10.68 -2.14 -8.29
N MET A 273 10.43 -0.98 -7.69
CA MET A 273 10.86 -0.70 -6.33
C MET A 273 10.13 -1.53 -5.30
N GLU A 274 8.84 -1.75 -5.51
CA GLU A 274 8.00 -2.57 -4.65
C GLU A 274 6.84 -3.19 -5.44
N ILE A 275 6.56 -4.45 -5.16
CA ILE A 275 5.26 -5.08 -5.45
C ILE A 275 4.76 -5.63 -4.12
N GLY A 276 3.86 -4.90 -3.49
CA GLY A 276 3.23 -5.32 -2.24
C GLY A 276 2.18 -6.40 -2.52
N PRO A 277 2.22 -7.56 -1.85
CA PRO A 277 1.31 -8.68 -2.13
C PRO A 277 -0.07 -8.48 -1.49
N ARG A 278 -0.63 -7.30 -1.66
CA ARG A 278 -1.93 -6.85 -1.15
C ARG A 278 -2.35 -5.57 -1.87
N ASN A 279 -3.60 -5.18 -1.79
CA ASN A 279 -4.08 -3.91 -2.33
C ASN A 279 -3.45 -2.71 -1.62
N GLY A 280 -3.38 -1.58 -2.32
CA GLY A 280 -2.87 -0.33 -1.78
C GLY A 280 -3.70 0.23 -0.65
N GLY A 281 -3.04 0.99 0.24
CA GLY A 281 -3.69 1.81 1.25
C GLY A 281 -4.26 3.10 0.65
N ASN A 282 -4.63 4.04 1.52
CA ASN A 282 -5.14 5.35 1.13
C ASN A 282 -6.32 5.32 0.14
N CYS A 283 -7.12 4.24 0.18
CA CYS A 283 -8.28 4.05 -0.68
C CYS A 283 -7.95 3.93 -2.17
N ILE A 284 -6.75 3.52 -2.53
CA ILE A 284 -6.34 3.32 -3.93
C ILE A 284 -7.34 2.42 -4.69
N PRO A 285 -7.78 1.26 -4.16
CA PRO A 285 -8.78 0.43 -4.85
C PRO A 285 -10.09 1.16 -5.19
N GLU A 286 -10.56 2.02 -4.30
CA GLU A 286 -11.79 2.80 -4.53
C GLU A 286 -11.61 3.84 -5.63
N VAL A 287 -10.48 4.56 -5.63
CA VAL A 287 -10.16 5.54 -6.67
C VAL A 287 -10.05 4.86 -8.04
N ILE A 288 -9.39 3.71 -8.09
CA ILE A 288 -9.28 2.92 -9.32
C ILE A 288 -10.66 2.47 -9.81
N GLN A 289 -11.56 2.09 -8.90
CA GLN A 289 -12.92 1.74 -9.27
C GLN A 289 -13.69 2.91 -9.87
N TYR A 290 -13.55 4.12 -9.32
CA TYR A 290 -14.14 5.32 -9.95
C TYR A 290 -13.61 5.56 -11.34
N TYR A 291 -12.33 5.31 -11.56
CA TYR A 291 -11.69 5.55 -12.85
C TYR A 291 -11.95 4.45 -13.88
N THR A 292 -11.97 3.18 -13.47
CA THR A 292 -11.95 2.03 -14.39
C THR A 292 -13.20 1.13 -14.33
N ASP A 293 -14.09 1.31 -13.36
CA ASP A 293 -15.19 0.41 -12.99
C ASP A 293 -14.74 -0.98 -12.50
N VAL A 294 -13.43 -1.22 -12.36
CA VAL A 294 -12.92 -2.50 -11.82
C VAL A 294 -12.97 -2.48 -10.30
N ASN A 295 -13.74 -3.39 -9.72
CA ASN A 295 -13.86 -3.54 -8.27
C ASN A 295 -12.77 -4.44 -7.70
N LEU A 296 -11.62 -3.85 -7.37
CA LEU A 296 -10.49 -4.57 -6.79
C LEU A 296 -10.79 -5.11 -5.39
N VAL A 297 -11.71 -4.49 -4.66
CA VAL A 297 -12.16 -4.99 -3.35
C VAL A 297 -12.89 -6.33 -3.52
N ALA A 298 -13.83 -6.39 -4.46
CA ALA A 298 -14.54 -7.63 -4.80
C ALA A 298 -13.56 -8.74 -5.23
N ILE A 299 -12.62 -8.42 -6.11
CA ILE A 299 -11.61 -9.36 -6.61
C ILE A 299 -10.80 -9.94 -5.45
N ALA A 300 -10.34 -9.11 -4.51
CA ALA A 300 -9.54 -9.56 -3.36
C ALA A 300 -10.34 -10.47 -2.42
N VAL A 301 -11.56 -10.10 -2.08
CA VAL A 301 -12.42 -10.89 -1.19
C VAL A 301 -12.78 -12.25 -1.84
N GLU A 302 -13.18 -12.22 -3.10
CA GLU A 302 -13.58 -13.46 -3.80
C GLU A 302 -12.37 -14.39 -4.03
N ALA A 303 -11.19 -13.85 -4.37
CA ALA A 303 -9.97 -14.64 -4.52
C ALA A 303 -9.58 -15.34 -3.20
N ALA A 304 -9.72 -14.67 -2.06
CA ALA A 304 -9.48 -15.25 -0.73
C ALA A 304 -10.40 -16.45 -0.42
N LEU A 305 -11.54 -16.52 -1.08
CA LEU A 305 -12.50 -17.62 -0.99
C LEU A 305 -12.41 -18.63 -2.16
N GLY A 306 -11.42 -18.45 -3.05
CA GLY A 306 -11.23 -19.32 -4.21
C GLY A 306 -12.17 -19.05 -5.38
N ASN A 307 -12.87 -17.92 -5.38
CA ASN A 307 -13.77 -17.50 -6.44
C ASN A 307 -13.06 -16.59 -7.45
N SER A 308 -13.62 -16.49 -8.65
CA SER A 308 -13.17 -15.55 -9.68
C SER A 308 -14.20 -14.44 -9.90
N VAL A 309 -13.72 -13.23 -10.17
CA VAL A 309 -14.54 -12.09 -10.58
C VAL A 309 -14.09 -11.65 -11.96
N PRO A 310 -15.01 -11.46 -12.92
CA PRO A 310 -14.66 -10.93 -14.23
C PRO A 310 -14.05 -9.53 -14.12
N VAL A 311 -12.99 -9.27 -14.88
CA VAL A 311 -12.33 -7.97 -14.95
C VAL A 311 -12.72 -7.31 -16.26
N CYS A 312 -13.57 -6.27 -16.18
CA CYS A 312 -14.11 -5.55 -17.33
C CYS A 312 -13.90 -4.05 -17.15
N PRO A 313 -12.69 -3.52 -17.45
CA PRO A 313 -12.45 -2.09 -17.33
C PRO A 313 -13.26 -1.30 -18.35
N SER A 314 -13.77 -0.13 -17.95
CA SER A 314 -14.37 0.85 -18.83
C SER A 314 -13.40 1.96 -19.18
N ASN A 315 -13.68 2.67 -20.28
CA ASN A 315 -12.96 3.90 -20.64
C ASN A 315 -13.62 5.09 -19.97
N ASN A 316 -12.86 5.81 -19.16
CA ASN A 316 -13.29 7.05 -18.54
C ASN A 316 -12.42 8.20 -19.03
N THR A 317 -13.04 9.34 -19.30
CA THR A 317 -12.35 10.57 -19.76
C THR A 317 -11.98 11.51 -18.61
N LYS A 318 -12.54 11.26 -17.41
CA LYS A 318 -12.26 12.04 -16.22
C LYS A 318 -10.97 11.56 -15.53
N CYS A 319 -10.48 12.39 -14.64
CA CYS A 319 -9.31 12.08 -13.79
C CYS A 319 -9.74 11.92 -12.34
N TYR A 320 -9.08 11.05 -11.62
CA TYR A 320 -9.40 10.74 -10.24
C TYR A 320 -8.14 10.73 -9.39
N ALA A 321 -8.28 11.05 -8.12
CA ALA A 321 -7.16 11.05 -7.20
C ALA A 321 -7.61 10.75 -5.77
N TYR A 322 -6.68 10.28 -4.92
CA TYR A 322 -6.82 10.52 -3.49
C TYR A 322 -5.91 11.67 -3.06
N TYR A 323 -6.32 12.37 -2.02
CA TYR A 323 -5.51 13.35 -1.32
C TYR A 323 -5.56 13.09 0.18
N ALA A 324 -4.40 12.90 0.79
CA ALA A 324 -4.26 12.70 2.22
C ALA A 324 -4.13 14.05 2.94
N LEU A 325 -5.08 14.36 3.81
CA LEU A 325 -5.00 15.53 4.68
C LEU A 325 -3.87 15.32 5.68
N HIS A 326 -2.97 16.28 5.80
CA HIS A 326 -1.78 16.19 6.63
C HIS A 326 -1.33 17.55 7.13
N ALA A 327 -0.60 17.56 8.26
CA ALA A 327 -0.09 18.76 8.88
C ALA A 327 1.42 18.91 8.65
N SER A 328 1.89 20.16 8.51
CA SER A 328 3.32 20.48 8.37
C SER A 328 4.07 20.45 9.71
N LYS A 329 3.35 20.53 10.83
CA LYS A 329 3.88 20.53 12.20
C LYS A 329 2.92 19.82 13.14
N GLU A 330 3.43 19.44 14.31
CA GLU A 330 2.58 18.91 15.38
C GLU A 330 1.60 19.96 15.91
N GLY A 331 0.46 19.51 16.43
CA GLY A 331 -0.56 20.39 17.01
C GLY A 331 -1.83 19.63 17.36
N ILE A 332 -2.89 20.38 17.56
CA ILE A 332 -4.23 19.88 17.84
C ILE A 332 -5.11 20.08 16.61
N TYR A 333 -5.68 18.99 16.11
CA TYR A 333 -6.63 19.06 14.99
C TYR A 333 -7.94 19.71 15.39
N ARG A 334 -8.36 20.74 14.64
CA ARG A 334 -9.59 21.50 14.92
C ARG A 334 -10.64 21.37 13.81
N GLY A 335 -10.31 20.72 12.71
CA GLY A 335 -11.20 20.53 11.58
C GLY A 335 -10.58 20.97 10.27
N TYR A 336 -11.38 20.89 9.21
CA TYR A 336 -11.02 21.34 7.87
C TYR A 336 -12.22 21.99 7.18
N GLU A 337 -11.95 22.83 6.21
CA GLU A 337 -12.97 23.41 5.35
C GLU A 337 -12.57 23.26 3.87
N LEU A 338 -13.58 23.09 3.03
CA LEU A 338 -13.42 23.03 1.57
C LEU A 338 -13.83 24.36 0.93
N GLU A 339 -13.07 24.80 -0.07
CA GLU A 339 -13.48 25.89 -0.94
C GLU A 339 -14.88 25.59 -1.50
N LYS A 340 -15.71 26.62 -1.63
CA LYS A 340 -17.15 26.49 -1.85
C LYS A 340 -17.50 25.63 -3.08
N THR A 341 -16.76 25.77 -4.17
CA THR A 341 -17.00 25.02 -5.41
C THR A 341 -16.27 23.68 -5.43
N PHE A 342 -15.15 23.58 -4.75
CA PHE A 342 -14.32 22.36 -4.71
C PHE A 342 -15.03 21.16 -4.09
N ARG A 343 -16.03 21.38 -3.22
CA ARG A 343 -16.83 20.30 -2.66
C ARG A 343 -17.49 19.40 -3.72
N PHE A 344 -17.73 19.89 -4.93
CA PHE A 344 -18.29 19.11 -6.03
C PHE A 344 -17.29 18.13 -6.65
N ASN A 345 -15.98 18.31 -6.37
CA ASN A 345 -14.94 17.37 -6.77
C ASN A 345 -14.81 16.18 -5.80
N ILE A 346 -15.45 16.23 -4.62
CA ILE A 346 -15.37 15.18 -3.62
C ILE A 346 -16.33 14.05 -3.98
N ARG A 347 -15.78 12.86 -4.22
CA ARG A 347 -16.56 11.63 -4.42
C ARG A 347 -16.86 10.94 -3.09
N ASN A 348 -15.87 10.94 -2.19
CA ASN A 348 -15.97 10.40 -0.85
C ASN A 348 -14.89 11.01 0.04
N SER A 349 -15.07 10.90 1.35
CA SER A 349 -14.08 11.35 2.33
C SER A 349 -14.10 10.48 3.57
N TYR A 350 -12.91 10.23 4.11
CA TYR A 350 -12.71 9.48 5.35
C TYR A 350 -11.84 10.33 6.28
N ILE A 351 -12.41 10.83 7.36
CA ILE A 351 -11.69 11.62 8.35
C ILE A 351 -11.43 10.76 9.57
N PHE A 352 -10.17 10.58 9.94
CA PHE A 352 -9.74 9.66 10.99
C PHE A 352 -9.66 10.34 12.37
N LEU A 353 -9.47 11.67 12.38
CA LEU A 353 -9.36 12.45 13.61
C LEU A 353 -10.65 13.20 13.94
N LYS A 354 -10.82 13.43 15.23
CA LYS A 354 -11.87 14.29 15.78
C LYS A 354 -11.26 15.61 16.25
N ASN A 355 -12.08 16.66 16.31
CA ASN A 355 -11.67 17.93 16.92
C ASN A 355 -11.12 17.68 18.33
N GLY A 356 -9.91 18.16 18.59
CA GLY A 356 -9.21 17.97 19.83
C GLY A 356 -8.13 16.87 19.81
N ASP A 357 -8.09 16.04 18.78
CA ASP A 357 -7.06 15.00 18.66
C ASP A 357 -5.69 15.62 18.34
N LYS A 358 -4.64 14.98 18.84
CA LYS A 358 -3.26 15.34 18.52
C LYS A 358 -2.87 14.84 17.14
N ILE A 359 -2.09 15.64 16.45
CA ILE A 359 -1.49 15.27 15.16
C ILE A 359 -0.01 15.66 15.14
N GLY A 360 0.83 14.82 14.57
CA GLY A 360 2.23 15.10 14.29
C GLY A 360 2.46 15.67 12.89
N ALA A 361 3.67 16.13 12.63
CA ALA A 361 4.11 16.44 11.28
C ALA A 361 4.07 15.20 10.39
N PHE A 362 3.82 15.40 9.10
CA PHE A 362 3.63 14.31 8.13
C PHE A 362 4.97 13.64 7.74
N LEU A 363 5.54 12.89 8.67
CA LEU A 363 6.79 12.14 8.51
C LEU A 363 6.55 10.65 8.17
N GLY A 364 5.31 10.22 8.11
CA GLY A 364 4.89 8.87 7.77
C GLY A 364 3.36 8.83 7.59
N SER A 365 2.87 7.80 6.93
CA SER A 365 1.43 7.63 6.65
C SER A 365 0.56 7.52 7.91
N ASN A 366 1.15 7.16 9.05
CA ASN A 366 0.49 7.12 10.35
C ASN A 366 0.06 8.51 10.88
N GLN A 367 0.53 9.60 10.25
CA GLN A 367 0.14 10.98 10.54
C GLN A 367 -0.87 11.55 9.53
N THR A 368 -1.59 10.68 8.84
CA THR A 368 -2.69 11.09 7.97
C THR A 368 -3.93 11.46 8.79
N ILE A 369 -4.47 12.64 8.54
CA ILE A 369 -5.69 13.16 9.21
C ILE A 369 -6.94 12.55 8.58
N GLY A 370 -6.93 12.38 7.28
CA GLY A 370 -8.04 11.83 6.51
C GLY A 370 -7.69 11.71 5.04
N ILE A 371 -8.56 11.07 4.29
CA ILE A 371 -8.41 10.86 2.84
C ILE A 371 -9.61 11.46 2.13
N LEU A 372 -9.34 12.29 1.12
CA LEU A 372 -10.34 12.77 0.17
C LEU A 372 -10.21 12.02 -1.14
N LEU A 373 -11.31 11.49 -1.65
CA LEU A 373 -11.40 10.87 -2.97
C LEU A 373 -11.98 11.87 -3.94
N LEU A 374 -11.24 12.19 -5.00
CA LEU A 374 -11.46 13.36 -5.85
C LEU A 374 -11.75 12.95 -7.29
N GLU A 375 -12.63 13.71 -7.94
CA GLU A 375 -12.93 13.63 -9.36
C GLU A 375 -12.67 14.98 -10.03
N PHE A 376 -12.03 14.97 -11.20
CA PHE A 376 -11.75 16.14 -12.01
C PHE A 376 -12.18 15.91 -13.45
N ASP A 377 -12.68 16.94 -14.11
CA ASP A 377 -13.10 16.84 -15.50
C ASP A 377 -11.91 16.73 -16.47
N SER A 378 -10.73 17.15 -16.05
CA SER A 378 -9.51 17.11 -16.87
C SER A 378 -8.25 16.90 -16.04
N ARG A 379 -7.18 16.46 -16.70
CA ARG A 379 -5.85 16.40 -16.13
C ARG A 379 -5.36 17.75 -15.63
N LYS A 380 -5.65 18.82 -16.39
CA LYS A 380 -5.26 20.18 -16.03
C LYS A 380 -5.87 20.63 -14.70
N GLU A 381 -7.16 20.36 -14.49
CA GLU A 381 -7.81 20.66 -13.22
C GLU A 381 -7.19 19.89 -12.05
N MET A 382 -6.92 18.60 -12.25
CA MET A 382 -6.28 17.78 -11.24
C MET A 382 -4.88 18.28 -10.89
N ASP A 383 -4.06 18.61 -11.89
CA ASP A 383 -2.71 19.16 -11.67
C ASP A 383 -2.79 20.52 -10.97
N THR A 384 -3.73 21.40 -11.33
CA THR A 384 -3.96 22.69 -10.67
C THR A 384 -4.28 22.52 -9.18
N PHE A 385 -5.08 21.53 -8.82
CA PHE A 385 -5.34 21.21 -7.41
C PHE A 385 -4.06 20.81 -6.69
N PHE A 386 -3.30 19.87 -7.24
CA PHE A 386 -2.09 19.35 -6.58
C PHE A 386 -0.93 20.35 -6.53
N ASP A 387 -0.93 21.37 -7.39
CA ASP A 387 0.05 22.46 -7.33
C ASP A 387 -0.13 23.35 -6.09
N SER A 388 -1.36 23.48 -5.59
CA SER A 388 -1.68 24.31 -4.43
C SER A 388 -2.94 23.80 -3.70
N PRO A 389 -2.89 22.63 -3.05
CA PRO A 389 -4.07 22.05 -2.39
C PRO A 389 -4.67 22.96 -1.31
N GLU A 390 -3.85 23.79 -0.67
CA GLU A 390 -4.25 24.72 0.39
C GLU A 390 -5.22 25.83 -0.07
N ARG A 391 -5.34 26.05 -1.39
CA ARG A 391 -6.36 26.95 -1.96
C ARG A 391 -7.77 26.37 -1.92
N TYR A 392 -7.85 25.06 -1.83
CA TYR A 392 -9.13 24.31 -1.92
C TYR A 392 -9.49 23.64 -0.61
N VAL A 393 -8.49 23.32 0.20
CA VAL A 393 -8.66 22.64 1.49
C VAL A 393 -7.91 23.41 2.55
N SER A 394 -8.66 23.99 3.48
CA SER A 394 -8.10 24.68 4.66
C SER A 394 -8.11 23.73 5.85
N LEU A 395 -6.94 23.50 6.44
CA LEU A 395 -6.77 22.65 7.60
C LEU A 395 -6.48 23.52 8.84
N TYR A 396 -7.22 23.27 9.93
CA TYR A 396 -7.08 24.04 11.18
C TYR A 396 -6.31 23.20 12.21
N ILE A 397 -5.08 23.62 12.50
CA ILE A 397 -4.19 23.02 13.51
C ILE A 397 -3.80 24.11 14.49
N GLU A 398 -4.05 23.86 15.80
CA GLU A 398 -3.71 24.74 16.91
C GLU A 398 -2.44 24.30 17.63
#